data_e6c98d39321c1162129d858fa9d7520b
#
_entry.id   e6c98d39321c1162129d858fa9d7520b
#
_cell.length_a   1.000
_cell.length_b   1.000
_cell.length_c   1.000
_cell.angle_alpha   90.00
_cell.angle_beta   90.00
_cell.angle_gamma   90.00
#
_symmetry.space_group_name_H-M   'P 1'
#
loop_
_entity.id
_entity.type
_entity.pdbx_description
1 polymer ?
#
loop_
_entity_poly.entity_id
_entity_poly.type
_entity_poly.pdbx_seq_one_letter_code
_entity_poly.pdbx_strand_id
1 'polypeptide(L)'
;MLIAEEILVICLNDSSGKRPIGRGQLMPALAGALVAELALLGRITLTPDSVGLFRRRRIVLHDATLTGDALLDQALTTIAEKPDQKINGLIHAMSTGRAGSRLYRQLVDRLVAAGAIAEPDPKAFGRTSSRRSPTASPEPIRRKLQRAVSDRDTPDWRTLVLITLLHASGALLHLLVQPGLDRRSLNRRARDLLNAGTHRLHVPLVRRVHTAVSRAVTRTQIPADEA
;
A
#
# COMPACT_ATOMS: atom_id res chain seq x y z
N MET A 1 -8.25 -8.66 8.22
CA MET A 1 -7.52 -8.54 6.95
C MET A 1 -6.72 -7.25 6.96
N LEU A 2 -5.42 -7.30 6.65
CA LEU A 2 -4.54 -6.13 6.58
C LEU A 2 -4.82 -5.30 5.31
N ILE A 3 -4.45 -4.00 5.31
CA ILE A 3 -4.54 -3.14 4.12
C ILE A 3 -3.67 -3.71 2.98
N ALA A 4 -2.52 -4.30 3.31
CA ALA A 4 -1.66 -4.97 2.33
C ALA A 4 -2.37 -6.17 1.66
N GLU A 5 -3.17 -6.92 2.41
CA GLU A 5 -3.97 -8.02 1.88
C GLU A 5 -5.10 -7.51 0.97
N GLU A 6 -5.80 -6.42 1.36
CA GLU A 6 -6.82 -5.79 0.52
C GLU A 6 -6.25 -5.32 -0.82
N ILE A 7 -5.05 -4.70 -0.81
CA ILE A 7 -4.34 -4.28 -2.03
C ILE A 7 -4.04 -5.51 -2.91
N LEU A 8 -3.52 -6.58 -2.30
CA LEU A 8 -3.13 -7.77 -3.05
C LEU A 8 -4.36 -8.48 -3.66
N VAL A 9 -5.44 -8.63 -2.89
CA VAL A 9 -6.70 -9.23 -3.37
C VAL A 9 -7.26 -8.46 -4.57
N ILE A 10 -7.36 -7.12 -4.50
CA ILE A 10 -7.93 -6.33 -5.58
C ILE A 10 -7.01 -6.28 -6.81
N CYS A 11 -5.68 -6.36 -6.63
CA CYS A 11 -4.72 -6.38 -7.73
C CYS A 11 -4.56 -7.76 -8.39
N LEU A 12 -4.81 -8.86 -7.67
CA LEU A 12 -4.70 -10.22 -8.22
C LEU A 12 -6.02 -10.74 -8.81
N ASN A 13 -7.16 -10.32 -8.25
CA ASN A 13 -8.49 -10.77 -8.67
C ASN A 13 -9.18 -9.78 -9.62
N ASP A 14 -8.42 -8.98 -10.38
CA ASP A 14 -9.05 -8.10 -11.37
C ASP A 14 -9.75 -8.90 -12.48
N SER A 15 -10.98 -8.50 -12.79
CA SER A 15 -11.86 -9.19 -13.75
C SER A 15 -11.32 -9.19 -15.19
N SER A 16 -10.39 -8.30 -15.50
CA SER A 16 -9.76 -8.23 -16.83
C SER A 16 -8.74 -9.34 -17.09
N GLY A 17 -8.39 -10.15 -16.07
CA GLY A 17 -7.32 -11.14 -16.14
C GLY A 17 -5.91 -10.56 -16.32
N LYS A 18 -5.78 -9.22 -16.32
CA LYS A 18 -4.51 -8.50 -16.38
C LYS A 18 -4.21 -7.92 -15.01
N ARG A 19 -2.95 -7.94 -14.62
CA ARG A 19 -2.54 -7.21 -13.40
C ARG A 19 -2.65 -5.71 -13.67
N PRO A 20 -3.32 -4.95 -12.81
CA PRO A 20 -3.43 -3.50 -12.98
C PRO A 20 -2.08 -2.79 -12.89
N ILE A 21 -1.14 -3.38 -12.18
CA ILE A 21 0.22 -2.84 -11.95
C ILE A 21 1.26 -3.96 -11.91
N GLY A 22 2.50 -3.63 -12.27
CA GLY A 22 3.64 -4.54 -12.17
C GLY A 22 4.16 -4.71 -10.74
N ARG A 23 5.08 -5.71 -10.57
CA ARG A 23 5.67 -6.00 -9.25
C ARG A 23 6.41 -4.80 -8.66
N GLY A 24 7.13 -4.03 -9.49
CA GLY A 24 7.85 -2.82 -9.05
C GLY A 24 6.95 -1.74 -8.45
N GLN A 25 5.69 -1.71 -8.85
CA GLN A 25 4.67 -0.79 -8.32
C GLN A 25 3.93 -1.40 -7.12
N LEU A 26 3.64 -2.69 -7.17
CA LEU A 26 2.91 -3.40 -6.13
C LEU A 26 3.72 -3.50 -4.83
N MET A 27 4.99 -3.88 -4.90
CA MET A 27 5.80 -4.12 -3.71
C MET A 27 5.95 -2.91 -2.79
N PRO A 28 6.26 -1.68 -3.28
CA PRO A 28 6.26 -0.50 -2.44
C PRO A 28 4.90 -0.18 -1.81
N ALA A 29 3.78 -0.46 -2.51
CA ALA A 29 2.45 -0.27 -1.97
C ALA A 29 2.16 -1.23 -0.80
N LEU A 30 2.55 -2.50 -0.91
CA LEU A 30 2.41 -3.49 0.16
C LEU A 30 3.25 -3.12 1.39
N ALA A 31 4.51 -2.73 1.20
CA ALA A 31 5.37 -2.25 2.28
C ALA A 31 4.78 -0.98 2.93
N GLY A 32 4.30 -0.03 2.13
CA GLY A 32 3.63 1.17 2.61
C GLY A 32 2.37 0.89 3.41
N ALA A 33 1.63 -0.17 3.05
CA ALA A 33 0.44 -0.60 3.77
C ALA A 33 0.75 -1.08 5.18
N LEU A 34 1.82 -1.89 5.36
CA LEU A 34 2.24 -2.32 6.70
C LEU A 34 2.69 -1.13 7.56
N VAL A 35 3.44 -0.19 7.00
CA VAL A 35 3.85 1.04 7.71
C VAL A 35 2.63 1.87 8.11
N ALA A 36 1.65 2.02 7.23
CA ALA A 36 0.43 2.75 7.54
C ALA A 36 -0.43 2.02 8.60
N GLU A 37 -0.50 0.70 8.55
CA GLU A 37 -1.20 -0.13 9.55
C GLU A 37 -0.58 0.05 10.94
N LEU A 38 0.75 0.00 11.06
CA LEU A 38 1.45 0.26 12.32
C LEU A 38 1.18 1.66 12.87
N ALA A 39 1.04 2.65 11.99
CA ALA A 39 0.65 3.99 12.41
C ALA A 39 -0.79 4.07 12.90
N LEU A 40 -1.72 3.36 12.23
CA LEU A 40 -3.11 3.26 12.66
C LEU A 40 -3.24 2.58 14.03
N LEU A 41 -2.37 1.62 14.33
CA LEU A 41 -2.27 0.96 15.62
C LEU A 41 -1.54 1.81 16.67
N GLY A 42 -1.09 3.03 16.34
CA GLY A 42 -0.37 3.90 17.25
C GLY A 42 1.07 3.45 17.58
N ARG A 43 1.58 2.42 16.87
CA ARG A 43 2.93 1.87 17.13
C ARG A 43 4.05 2.80 16.68
N ILE A 44 3.80 3.57 15.62
CA ILE A 44 4.77 4.50 15.05
C ILE A 44 4.13 5.85 14.72
N THR A 45 4.96 6.89 14.79
CA THR A 45 4.61 8.24 14.30
C THR A 45 5.79 8.84 13.53
N LEU A 46 5.68 10.11 13.20
CA LEU A 46 6.78 10.91 12.64
C LEU A 46 7.21 11.99 13.63
N THR A 47 8.51 12.28 13.65
CA THR A 47 9.02 13.47 14.37
C THR A 47 8.28 14.72 13.90
N PRO A 48 7.97 15.67 14.81
CA PRO A 48 7.41 16.97 14.45
C PRO A 48 8.29 17.75 13.48
N ASP A 49 7.70 18.65 12.67
CA ASP A 49 8.43 19.49 11.71
C ASP A 49 9.33 20.56 12.36
N SER A 50 9.21 20.78 13.67
CA SER A 50 9.77 21.92 14.40
C SER A 50 11.20 21.75 14.90
N VAL A 51 11.85 20.61 14.68
CA VAL A 51 13.18 20.35 15.26
C VAL A 51 14.28 20.48 14.20
N GLY A 52 14.90 21.67 14.14
CA GLY A 52 16.19 21.93 13.49
C GLY A 52 16.18 22.33 12.01
N LEU A 53 17.30 22.91 11.54
CA LEU A 53 17.55 23.37 10.17
C LEU A 53 17.41 22.29 9.09
N PHE A 54 17.41 21.01 9.45
CA PHE A 54 17.25 19.88 8.54
C PHE A 54 15.90 19.18 8.75
N ARG A 55 14.83 19.71 8.22
CA ARG A 55 13.43 19.24 8.26
C ARG A 55 13.19 17.84 7.65
N ARG A 56 13.87 16.82 8.14
CA ARG A 56 13.69 15.45 7.66
C ARG A 56 12.95 14.62 8.70
N ARG A 57 11.63 14.54 8.58
CA ARG A 57 10.80 13.70 9.45
C ARG A 57 11.32 12.27 9.44
N ARG A 58 11.53 11.73 10.64
CA ARG A 58 11.98 10.37 10.91
C ARG A 58 10.86 9.57 11.55
N ILE A 59 10.92 8.26 11.43
CA ILE A 59 9.98 7.37 12.09
C ILE A 59 10.36 7.30 13.57
N VAL A 60 9.36 7.49 14.43
CA VAL A 60 9.46 7.29 15.89
C VAL A 60 8.68 6.03 16.23
N LEU A 61 9.36 5.07 16.83
CA LEU A 61 8.75 3.87 17.39
C LEU A 61 8.29 4.19 18.82
N HIS A 62 6.98 4.07 19.09
CA HIS A 62 6.40 4.31 20.41
C HIS A 62 6.29 3.05 21.23
N ASP A 63 5.95 1.96 20.57
CA ASP A 63 5.70 0.69 21.22
C ASP A 63 6.16 -0.46 20.32
N ALA A 64 7.12 -1.24 20.80
CA ALA A 64 7.71 -2.38 20.12
C ALA A 64 7.04 -3.72 20.50
N THR A 65 6.02 -3.72 21.37
CA THR A 65 5.34 -4.94 21.74
C THR A 65 4.69 -5.58 20.52
N LEU A 66 4.67 -6.92 20.48
CA LEU A 66 4.11 -7.67 19.36
C LEU A 66 2.64 -7.30 19.15
N THR A 67 2.26 -7.17 17.89
CA THR A 67 0.87 -6.88 17.48
C THR A 67 0.01 -8.14 17.43
N GLY A 68 0.64 -9.32 17.44
CA GLY A 68 0.01 -10.61 17.18
C GLY A 68 -0.13 -10.94 15.69
N ASP A 69 0.32 -10.06 14.79
CA ASP A 69 0.39 -10.32 13.37
C ASP A 69 1.85 -10.39 12.91
N ALA A 70 2.27 -11.56 12.42
CA ALA A 70 3.66 -11.83 12.08
C ALA A 70 4.25 -10.86 11.02
N LEU A 71 3.43 -10.33 10.10
CA LEU A 71 3.90 -9.36 9.09
C LEU A 71 4.13 -7.98 9.70
N LEU A 72 3.23 -7.55 10.60
CA LEU A 72 3.38 -6.30 11.33
C LEU A 72 4.54 -6.38 12.32
N ASP A 73 4.70 -7.52 12.99
CA ASP A 73 5.78 -7.74 13.96
C ASP A 73 7.15 -7.75 13.26
N GLN A 74 7.25 -8.34 12.06
CA GLN A 74 8.45 -8.27 11.23
C GLN A 74 8.74 -6.81 10.79
N ALA A 75 7.71 -6.04 10.45
CA ALA A 75 7.86 -4.64 10.11
C ALA A 75 8.33 -3.81 11.33
N LEU A 76 7.78 -4.07 12.53
CA LEU A 76 8.22 -3.44 13.79
C LEU A 76 9.70 -3.76 14.07
N THR A 77 10.11 -5.02 13.94
CA THR A 77 11.52 -5.42 14.10
C THR A 77 12.42 -4.65 13.14
N THR A 78 12.04 -4.55 11.87
CA THR A 78 12.81 -3.79 10.86
C THR A 78 12.92 -2.30 11.22
N ILE A 79 11.90 -1.73 11.86
CA ILE A 79 11.91 -0.34 12.34
C ILE A 79 12.82 -0.21 13.58
N ALA A 80 12.73 -1.15 14.52
CA ALA A 80 13.50 -1.14 15.76
C ALA A 80 15.01 -1.31 15.51
N GLU A 81 15.40 -2.14 14.54
CA GLU A 81 16.80 -2.35 14.16
C GLU A 81 17.47 -1.10 13.57
N LYS A 82 16.70 -0.18 13.00
CA LYS A 82 17.20 1.05 12.38
C LYS A 82 16.41 2.26 12.88
N PRO A 83 16.65 2.68 14.12
CA PRO A 83 16.00 3.86 14.67
C PRO A 83 16.28 5.10 13.80
N ASP A 84 15.39 6.06 13.84
CA ASP A 84 15.52 7.34 13.12
C ASP A 84 15.59 7.24 11.58
N GLN A 85 15.20 6.12 11.00
CA GLN A 85 15.19 5.98 9.55
C GLN A 85 14.07 6.81 8.90
N LYS A 86 14.29 7.15 7.64
CA LYS A 86 13.28 7.81 6.81
C LYS A 86 12.30 6.78 6.25
N ILE A 87 11.04 7.17 6.07
CA ILE A 87 10.02 6.31 5.44
C ILE A 87 10.47 5.76 4.08
N ASN A 88 11.14 6.57 3.26
CA ASN A 88 11.62 6.11 1.94
C ASN A 88 12.61 4.94 2.07
N GLY A 89 13.53 5.01 3.04
CA GLY A 89 14.49 3.94 3.29
C GLY A 89 13.81 2.67 3.81
N LEU A 90 12.86 2.82 4.72
CA LEU A 90 12.08 1.71 5.25
C LEU A 90 11.29 1.00 4.15
N ILE A 91 10.50 1.75 3.37
CA ILE A 91 9.70 1.18 2.26
C ILE A 91 10.62 0.49 1.25
N HIS A 92 11.76 1.10 0.91
CA HIS A 92 12.74 0.48 0.01
C HIS A 92 13.27 -0.84 0.58
N ALA A 93 13.71 -0.85 1.84
CA ALA A 93 14.24 -2.05 2.50
C ALA A 93 13.22 -3.19 2.55
N MET A 94 11.94 -2.88 2.82
CA MET A 94 10.86 -3.87 2.90
C MET A 94 10.34 -4.34 1.53
N SER A 95 10.49 -3.54 0.48
CA SER A 95 9.91 -3.81 -0.84
C SER A 95 10.87 -4.42 -1.86
N THR A 96 12.18 -4.45 -1.56
CA THR A 96 13.21 -4.89 -2.52
C THR A 96 13.92 -6.17 -2.08
N GLY A 97 14.61 -6.79 -3.01
CA GLY A 97 15.46 -7.95 -2.77
C GLY A 97 14.74 -9.13 -2.11
N ARG A 98 15.44 -9.78 -1.17
CA ARG A 98 14.93 -10.94 -0.43
C ARG A 98 13.78 -10.56 0.52
N ALA A 99 13.84 -9.39 1.14
CA ALA A 99 12.80 -8.92 2.05
C ALA A 99 11.46 -8.73 1.32
N GLY A 100 11.47 -8.05 0.18
CA GLY A 100 10.28 -7.87 -0.64
C GLY A 100 9.73 -9.21 -1.15
N SER A 101 10.60 -10.13 -1.58
CA SER A 101 10.15 -11.45 -2.04
C SER A 101 9.53 -12.27 -0.92
N ARG A 102 10.05 -12.17 0.30
CA ARG A 102 9.49 -12.81 1.50
C ARG A 102 8.13 -12.21 1.85
N LEU A 103 8.03 -10.88 1.92
CA LEU A 103 6.78 -10.18 2.19
C LEU A 103 5.67 -10.61 1.22
N TYR A 104 5.96 -10.60 -0.08
CA TYR A 104 4.99 -11.01 -1.10
C TYR A 104 4.52 -12.45 -0.89
N ARG A 105 5.46 -13.37 -0.66
CA ARG A 105 5.14 -14.79 -0.44
C ARG A 105 4.27 -14.98 0.79
N GLN A 106 4.63 -14.39 1.92
CA GLN A 106 3.86 -14.49 3.17
C GLN A 106 2.43 -13.95 3.00
N LEU A 107 2.24 -12.83 2.28
CA LEU A 107 0.91 -12.31 1.99
C LEU A 107 0.10 -13.26 1.09
N VAL A 108 0.73 -13.81 0.04
CA VAL A 108 0.08 -14.79 -0.85
C VAL A 108 -0.31 -16.04 -0.07
N ASP A 109 0.62 -16.63 0.69
CA ASP A 109 0.37 -17.84 1.48
C ASP A 109 -0.80 -17.65 2.45
N ARG A 110 -0.87 -16.51 3.13
CA ARG A 110 -2.00 -16.15 4.02
C ARG A 110 -3.33 -16.04 3.27
N LEU A 111 -3.33 -15.39 2.12
CA LEU A 111 -4.54 -15.22 1.32
C LEU A 111 -5.02 -16.54 0.70
N VAL A 112 -4.09 -17.41 0.29
CA VAL A 112 -4.41 -18.77 -0.18
C VAL A 112 -4.98 -19.60 0.97
N ALA A 113 -4.34 -19.60 2.14
CA ALA A 113 -4.82 -20.31 3.33
C ALA A 113 -6.22 -19.82 3.77
N ALA A 114 -6.52 -18.54 3.59
CA ALA A 114 -7.84 -17.95 3.86
C ALA A 114 -8.86 -18.18 2.72
N GLY A 115 -8.48 -18.86 1.63
CA GLY A 115 -9.31 -19.02 0.43
C GLY A 115 -9.61 -17.72 -0.31
N ALA A 116 -8.86 -16.65 -0.01
CA ALA A 116 -9.09 -15.32 -0.58
C ALA A 116 -8.55 -15.15 -2.00
N ILE A 117 -7.54 -15.93 -2.37
CA ILE A 117 -7.00 -16.02 -3.73
C ILE A 117 -6.72 -17.48 -4.08
N ALA A 118 -6.74 -17.81 -5.37
CA ALA A 118 -6.28 -19.12 -5.82
C ALA A 118 -4.76 -19.22 -5.73
N GLU A 119 -4.24 -20.43 -5.55
CA GLU A 119 -2.82 -20.69 -5.55
C GLU A 119 -2.19 -20.22 -6.88
N PRO A 120 -1.15 -19.38 -6.83
CA PRO A 120 -0.49 -18.92 -8.05
C PRO A 120 0.20 -20.09 -8.75
N ASP A 121 0.02 -20.25 -10.05
CA ASP A 121 0.74 -21.24 -10.84
C ASP A 121 2.26 -20.95 -10.74
N PRO A 122 3.09 -21.90 -10.23
CA PRO A 122 4.54 -21.72 -10.12
C PRO A 122 5.23 -21.46 -11.46
N LYS A 123 4.62 -21.94 -12.56
CA LYS A 123 5.11 -21.74 -13.94
C LYS A 123 4.70 -20.42 -14.55
N ALA A 124 3.76 -19.72 -13.92
CA ALA A 124 3.27 -18.40 -14.38
C ALA A 124 4.04 -17.22 -13.78
N PHE A 125 5.34 -17.37 -13.48
CA PHE A 125 6.19 -16.26 -13.04
C PHE A 125 6.22 -15.19 -14.15
N GLY A 126 5.35 -14.18 -14.01
CA GLY A 126 5.18 -13.09 -14.95
C GLY A 126 3.83 -13.06 -15.70
N ARG A 127 3.08 -14.16 -15.72
CA ARG A 127 1.71 -14.24 -16.27
C ARG A 127 0.82 -14.84 -15.21
N THR A 128 0.03 -14.04 -14.55
CA THR A 128 -0.97 -14.56 -13.64
C THR A 128 -2.16 -15.05 -14.43
N SER A 129 -2.24 -16.34 -14.67
CA SER A 129 -3.55 -16.98 -14.72
C SER A 129 -4.00 -17.20 -13.28
N SER A 130 -4.42 -16.14 -12.62
CA SER A 130 -5.14 -16.27 -11.37
C SER A 130 -6.47 -16.93 -11.71
N ARG A 131 -6.56 -18.23 -11.52
CA ARG A 131 -7.87 -18.89 -11.52
C ARG A 131 -8.66 -18.26 -10.38
N ARG A 132 -9.74 -17.58 -10.72
CA ARG A 132 -10.64 -16.97 -9.76
C ARG A 132 -11.02 -18.00 -8.70
N SER A 133 -10.64 -17.77 -7.45
CA SER A 133 -11.23 -18.53 -6.36
C SER A 133 -12.69 -18.08 -6.20
N PRO A 134 -13.65 -19.00 -6.18
CA PRO A 134 -15.08 -18.65 -6.04
C PRO A 134 -15.40 -17.99 -4.68
N THR A 135 -14.48 -18.04 -3.70
CA THR A 135 -14.71 -17.57 -2.33
C THR A 135 -14.31 -16.12 -2.06
N ALA A 136 -13.45 -15.52 -2.87
CA ALA A 136 -13.03 -14.14 -2.67
C ALA A 136 -13.32 -13.29 -3.90
N SER A 137 -14.43 -12.60 -3.85
CA SER A 137 -14.73 -11.53 -4.82
C SER A 137 -13.98 -10.25 -4.40
N PRO A 138 -13.25 -9.58 -5.29
CA PRO A 138 -12.69 -8.24 -5.02
C PRO A 138 -13.80 -7.17 -4.96
N GLU A 139 -15.03 -7.55 -5.25
CA GLU A 139 -16.17 -6.66 -5.42
C GLU A 139 -16.54 -5.85 -4.16
N PRO A 140 -16.47 -6.39 -2.93
CA PRO A 140 -16.69 -5.60 -1.72
C PRO A 140 -15.65 -4.47 -1.57
N ILE A 141 -14.38 -4.77 -1.86
CA ILE A 141 -13.28 -3.78 -1.80
C ILE A 141 -13.48 -2.75 -2.91
N ARG A 142 -13.80 -3.17 -4.13
CA ARG A 142 -14.06 -2.29 -5.26
C ARG A 142 -15.23 -1.34 -4.98
N ARG A 143 -16.35 -1.83 -4.48
CA ARG A 143 -17.52 -1.00 -4.11
C ARG A 143 -17.19 0.00 -3.01
N LYS A 144 -16.41 -0.41 -1.99
CA LYS A 144 -15.93 0.48 -0.94
C LYS A 144 -15.10 1.63 -1.51
N LEU A 145 -14.18 1.33 -2.43
CA LEU A 145 -13.35 2.34 -3.11
C LEU A 145 -14.20 3.25 -4.01
N GLN A 146 -15.12 2.70 -4.78
CA GLN A 146 -16.01 3.47 -5.67
C GLN A 146 -16.85 4.47 -4.88
N ARG A 147 -17.48 4.05 -3.78
CA ARG A 147 -18.23 4.94 -2.90
C ARG A 147 -17.34 6.09 -2.39
N ALA A 148 -16.17 5.78 -1.87
CA ALA A 148 -15.27 6.78 -1.31
C ALA A 148 -14.77 7.80 -2.33
N VAL A 149 -14.65 7.43 -3.62
CA VAL A 149 -14.24 8.38 -4.67
C VAL A 149 -15.42 9.08 -5.35
N SER A 150 -16.63 8.52 -5.28
CA SER A 150 -17.85 9.13 -5.85
C SER A 150 -18.57 10.03 -4.86
N ASP A 151 -18.58 9.65 -3.59
CA ASP A 151 -19.30 10.39 -2.56
C ASP A 151 -18.48 11.61 -2.10
N ARG A 152 -19.18 12.66 -1.67
CA ARG A 152 -18.54 13.86 -1.10
C ARG A 152 -18.08 13.63 0.35
N ASP A 153 -18.53 12.56 0.98
CA ASP A 153 -18.19 12.25 2.35
C ASP A 153 -16.74 11.79 2.51
N THR A 154 -16.19 12.05 3.69
CA THR A 154 -14.84 11.60 4.03
C THR A 154 -14.88 10.11 4.38
N PRO A 155 -14.17 9.24 3.66
CA PRO A 155 -14.14 7.82 3.96
C PRO A 155 -13.50 7.55 5.33
N ASP A 156 -13.74 6.35 5.86
CA ASP A 156 -13.03 5.87 7.02
C ASP A 156 -11.50 5.84 6.77
N TRP A 157 -10.75 5.83 7.86
CA TRP A 157 -9.30 5.96 7.81
C TRP A 157 -8.60 4.85 7.02
N ARG A 158 -9.06 3.60 7.16
CA ARG A 158 -8.50 2.47 6.39
C ARG A 158 -8.75 2.64 4.91
N THR A 159 -9.95 3.05 4.54
CA THR A 159 -10.33 3.32 3.13
C THR A 159 -9.49 4.45 2.55
N LEU A 160 -9.25 5.51 3.34
CA LEU A 160 -8.38 6.62 2.93
C LEU A 160 -6.95 6.13 2.64
N VAL A 161 -6.37 5.32 3.52
CA VAL A 161 -5.03 4.74 3.33
C VAL A 161 -5.01 3.85 2.10
N LEU A 162 -6.01 3.00 1.91
CA LEU A 162 -6.12 2.11 0.76
C LEU A 162 -6.16 2.89 -0.56
N ILE A 163 -7.03 3.93 -0.67
CA ILE A 163 -7.09 4.82 -1.83
C ILE A 163 -5.74 5.48 -2.08
N THR A 164 -5.13 5.98 -1.02
CA THR A 164 -3.83 6.67 -1.06
C THR A 164 -2.73 5.80 -1.65
N LEU A 165 -2.66 4.55 -1.23
CA LEU A 165 -1.63 3.60 -1.68
C LEU A 165 -1.89 3.09 -3.10
N LEU A 166 -3.15 2.82 -3.43
CA LEU A 166 -3.54 2.46 -4.79
C LEU A 166 -3.30 3.62 -5.78
N HIS A 167 -3.51 4.86 -5.35
CA HIS A 167 -3.18 6.05 -6.14
C HIS A 167 -1.67 6.19 -6.32
N ALA A 168 -0.88 6.06 -5.23
CA ALA A 168 0.58 6.17 -5.26
C ALA A 168 1.26 5.12 -6.16
N SER A 169 0.67 3.91 -6.22
CA SER A 169 1.16 2.82 -7.07
C SER A 169 0.65 2.86 -8.51
N GLY A 170 -0.30 3.76 -8.82
CA GLY A 170 -0.96 3.82 -10.13
C GLY A 170 -2.09 2.80 -10.32
N ALA A 171 -2.34 1.91 -9.36
CA ALA A 171 -3.37 0.89 -9.46
C ALA A 171 -4.79 1.46 -9.47
N LEU A 172 -5.03 2.56 -8.73
CA LEU A 172 -6.37 3.14 -8.58
C LEU A 172 -7.06 3.43 -9.92
N LEU A 173 -6.29 3.97 -10.87
CA LEU A 173 -6.81 4.32 -12.19
C LEU A 173 -7.19 3.10 -13.01
N HIS A 174 -6.41 2.02 -12.92
CA HIS A 174 -6.70 0.77 -13.62
C HIS A 174 -7.90 0.03 -13.04
N LEU A 175 -8.10 0.16 -11.73
CA LEU A 175 -9.14 -0.56 -11.01
C LEU A 175 -10.52 0.13 -11.08
N LEU A 176 -10.56 1.46 -11.17
CA LEU A 176 -11.79 2.23 -11.00
C LEU A 176 -12.22 3.07 -12.20
N VAL A 177 -11.37 3.22 -13.25
CA VAL A 177 -11.81 3.94 -14.46
C VAL A 177 -12.95 3.17 -15.12
N GLN A 178 -14.06 3.85 -15.31
CA GLN A 178 -15.28 3.34 -15.94
C GLN A 178 -16.08 4.49 -16.56
N PRO A 179 -17.10 4.23 -17.39
CA PRO A 179 -18.00 5.28 -17.89
C PRO A 179 -18.56 6.11 -16.74
N GLY A 180 -18.41 7.43 -16.82
CA GLY A 180 -18.81 8.39 -15.76
C GLY A 180 -17.78 8.67 -14.68
N LEU A 181 -16.67 7.92 -14.63
CA LEU A 181 -15.58 8.16 -13.68
C LEU A 181 -14.23 8.17 -14.42
N ASP A 182 -13.87 9.33 -14.96
CA ASP A 182 -12.66 9.51 -15.76
C ASP A 182 -11.38 9.63 -14.90
N ARG A 183 -10.21 9.47 -15.55
CA ARG A 183 -8.89 9.53 -14.92
C ARG A 183 -8.61 10.85 -14.19
N ARG A 184 -9.09 11.99 -14.73
CA ARG A 184 -8.82 13.31 -14.14
C ARG A 184 -9.62 13.50 -12.86
N SER A 185 -10.87 13.09 -12.87
CA SER A 185 -11.78 13.13 -11.71
C SER A 185 -11.29 12.24 -10.59
N LEU A 186 -10.86 11.00 -10.90
CA LEU A 186 -10.26 10.08 -9.94
C LEU A 186 -8.99 10.64 -9.31
N ASN A 187 -8.07 11.16 -10.12
CA ASN A 187 -6.82 11.75 -9.62
C ASN A 187 -7.09 12.98 -8.74
N ARG A 188 -8.04 13.84 -9.15
CA ARG A 188 -8.43 15.01 -8.36
C ARG A 188 -8.99 14.57 -7.02
N ARG A 189 -9.97 13.67 -7.02
CA ARG A 189 -10.61 13.19 -5.80
C ARG A 189 -9.62 12.50 -4.85
N ALA A 190 -8.72 11.66 -5.35
CA ALA A 190 -7.69 11.03 -4.52
C ALA A 190 -6.76 12.07 -3.85
N ARG A 191 -6.39 13.14 -4.56
CA ARG A 191 -5.61 14.25 -4.00
C ARG A 191 -6.42 15.05 -2.98
N ASP A 192 -7.69 15.32 -3.24
CA ASP A 192 -8.58 16.05 -2.33
C ASP A 192 -8.74 15.27 -1.01
N LEU A 193 -8.93 13.96 -1.07
CA LEU A 193 -8.99 13.09 0.09
C LEU A 193 -7.68 13.10 0.89
N LEU A 194 -6.53 13.06 0.21
CA LEU A 194 -5.21 13.20 0.84
C LEU A 194 -5.04 14.56 1.53
N ASN A 195 -5.61 15.62 0.99
CA ASN A 195 -5.50 16.98 1.52
C ASN A 195 -6.55 17.25 2.62
N ALA A 196 -7.77 16.78 2.47
CA ALA A 196 -8.86 16.99 3.43
C ALA A 196 -8.58 16.31 4.80
N GLY A 197 -7.77 15.26 4.82
CA GLY A 197 -7.37 14.60 6.05
C GLY A 197 -6.42 15.39 6.97
N THR A 198 -6.03 16.64 6.65
CA THR A 198 -4.95 17.39 7.31
C THR A 198 -5.12 17.64 8.82
N HIS A 199 -6.32 17.49 9.35
CA HIS A 199 -6.62 17.74 10.77
C HIS A 199 -6.55 16.50 11.69
N ARG A 200 -6.15 15.32 11.20
CA ARG A 200 -6.07 14.09 11.99
C ARG A 200 -4.63 13.65 12.21
N LEU A 201 -4.32 13.11 13.39
CA LEU A 201 -2.98 12.74 13.90
C LEU A 201 -2.10 11.91 12.93
N HIS A 202 -2.72 11.06 12.10
CA HIS A 202 -1.98 10.13 11.23
C HIS A 202 -1.73 10.65 9.79
N VAL A 203 -2.33 11.78 9.41
CA VAL A 203 -2.22 12.32 8.03
C VAL A 203 -0.80 12.62 7.59
N PRO A 204 0.05 13.24 8.42
CA PRO A 204 1.44 13.51 8.02
C PRO A 204 2.17 12.23 7.62
N LEU A 205 1.94 11.12 8.34
CA LEU A 205 2.57 9.85 8.04
C LEU A 205 2.02 9.26 6.73
N VAL A 206 0.71 9.23 6.53
CA VAL A 206 0.08 8.70 5.30
C VAL A 206 0.53 9.47 4.07
N ARG A 207 0.61 10.81 4.13
CA ARG A 207 1.16 11.63 3.03
C ARG A 207 2.62 11.30 2.73
N ARG A 208 3.43 11.03 3.75
CA ARG A 208 4.82 10.61 3.57
C ARG A 208 4.94 9.21 3.01
N VAL A 209 4.09 8.28 3.45
CA VAL A 209 4.00 6.94 2.87
C VAL A 209 3.60 7.04 1.40
N HIS A 210 2.56 7.81 1.05
CA HIS A 210 2.18 8.07 -0.33
C HIS A 210 3.37 8.57 -1.17
N THR A 211 4.06 9.61 -0.70
CA THR A 211 5.22 10.19 -1.40
C THR A 211 6.35 9.17 -1.56
N ALA A 212 6.60 8.35 -0.55
CA ALA A 212 7.64 7.33 -0.57
C ALA A 212 7.32 6.20 -1.55
N VAL A 213 6.07 5.74 -1.57
CA VAL A 213 5.58 4.75 -2.53
C VAL A 213 5.66 5.30 -3.95
N SER A 214 5.14 6.51 -4.21
CA SER A 214 5.21 7.14 -5.54
C SER A 214 6.64 7.26 -6.04
N ARG A 215 7.58 7.68 -5.20
CA ARG A 215 9.01 7.78 -5.57
C ARG A 215 9.63 6.41 -5.85
N ALA A 216 9.30 5.39 -5.07
CA ALA A 216 9.79 4.04 -5.31
C ALA A 216 9.27 3.49 -6.65
N VAL A 217 8.00 3.74 -6.96
CA VAL A 217 7.37 3.37 -8.24
C VAL A 217 8.05 4.07 -9.41
N THR A 218 8.27 5.38 -9.32
CA THR A 218 8.94 6.13 -10.40
C THR A 218 10.34 5.58 -10.69
N ARG A 219 11.11 5.21 -9.66
CA ARG A 219 12.45 4.63 -9.84
C ARG A 219 12.44 3.29 -10.57
N THR A 220 11.38 2.50 -10.43
CA THR A 220 11.26 1.21 -11.12
C THR A 220 10.80 1.34 -12.57
N GLN A 221 10.37 2.52 -12.97
CA GLN A 221 9.89 2.80 -14.34
C GLN A 221 10.97 3.44 -15.24
N ILE A 222 12.08 3.91 -14.65
CA ILE A 222 13.22 4.44 -15.43
C ILE A 222 14.05 3.26 -15.91
N PRO A 223 14.26 3.08 -17.24
CA PRO A 223 15.16 2.06 -17.76
C PRO A 223 16.58 2.26 -17.22
N ALA A 224 17.30 1.15 -17.01
CA ALA A 224 18.67 1.17 -16.47
C ALA A 224 19.71 1.79 -17.41
N ASP A 225 19.32 2.18 -18.62
CA ASP A 225 20.23 2.68 -19.67
C ASP A 225 20.46 4.20 -19.60
N GLU A 226 19.88 4.92 -18.65
CA GLU A 226 20.05 6.37 -18.49
C GLU A 226 20.65 6.77 -17.11
N ALA A 227 21.33 5.86 -16.41
CA ALA A 227 21.94 6.15 -15.12
C ALA A 227 23.47 6.05 -15.15
#